data_2eee15cdfb8a8568b9207dccb38690fb
#
_entry.id   2eee15cdfb8a8568b9207dccb38690fb
#
_cell.length_a   1.000
_cell.length_b   1.000
_cell.length_c   1.000
_cell.angle_alpha   90.00
_cell.angle_beta   90.00
_cell.angle_gamma   90.00
#
_symmetry.space_group_name_H-M   'P 1'
#
loop_
_entity.id
_entity.type
_entity.pdbx_description
1 polymer ?
#
loop_
_entity_poly.entity_id
_entity_poly.type
_entity_poly.pdbx_seq_one_letter_code
_entity_poly.pdbx_strand_id
1 'polypeptide(L)'
;MISYMPKTPLDSAQEDKDLEEIFEKLFDTAMRFCEKYPSQMVAGTYMAIACRMYKTVLAPEAYTEMMKTISESDVTPYKGPRLH
;
A
#
# COMPACT_ATOMS: atom_id res chain seq x y z
N MET A 1 12.06 3.52 1.53
CA MET A 1 10.63 3.73 1.55
C MET A 1 10.24 4.97 0.80
N ILE A 2 8.99 5.12 0.53
CA ILE A 2 8.54 6.23 -0.28
C ILE A 2 8.63 7.54 0.51
N SER A 3 9.35 8.47 0.01
CA SER A 3 9.33 9.81 0.56
C SER A 3 8.98 10.77 -0.57
N TYR A 4 8.18 11.74 -0.23
CA TYR A 4 7.71 12.68 -1.23
C TYR A 4 8.64 13.86 -1.29
N MET A 5 9.36 13.94 -2.39
CA MET A 5 10.26 15.03 -2.68
C MET A 5 9.89 15.59 -4.05
N PRO A 6 10.14 16.88 -4.28
CA PRO A 6 9.91 17.42 -5.62
C PRO A 6 10.69 16.60 -6.65
N LYS A 7 10.04 16.26 -7.73
CA LYS A 7 10.65 15.38 -8.72
C LYS A 7 10.65 16.03 -10.08
N THR A 8 11.72 15.72 -10.84
CA THR A 8 11.73 16.07 -12.24
C THR A 8 10.77 15.14 -12.98
N PRO A 9 10.35 15.50 -14.19
CA PRO A 9 9.50 14.61 -14.98
C PRO A 9 10.11 13.23 -15.20
N LEU A 10 11.42 13.14 -15.37
CA LEU A 10 12.09 11.85 -15.54
C LEU A 10 12.02 11.01 -14.26
N ASP A 11 12.26 11.65 -13.13
CA ASP A 11 12.17 10.97 -11.84
C ASP A 11 10.75 10.48 -11.56
N SER A 12 9.76 11.28 -11.96
CA SER A 12 8.36 10.90 -11.79
C SER A 12 8.02 9.68 -12.64
N ALA A 13 8.51 9.62 -13.88
CA ALA A 13 8.25 8.50 -14.75
C ALA A 13 8.87 7.20 -14.18
N GLN A 14 10.08 7.31 -13.65
CA GLN A 14 10.74 6.14 -13.05
C GLN A 14 10.02 5.71 -11.79
N GLU A 15 9.58 6.66 -10.98
CA GLU A 15 8.82 6.35 -9.77
C GLU A 15 7.52 5.65 -10.11
N ASP A 16 6.84 6.10 -11.16
CA ASP A 16 5.60 5.47 -11.58
C ASP A 16 5.81 4.02 -11.97
N LYS A 17 6.90 3.74 -12.68
CA LYS A 17 7.23 2.37 -13.04
C LYS A 17 7.53 1.52 -11.82
N ASP A 18 8.28 2.09 -10.87
CA ASP A 18 8.61 1.37 -9.64
C ASP A 18 7.37 1.06 -8.83
N LEU A 19 6.47 2.02 -8.71
CA LEU A 19 5.21 1.82 -7.99
C LEU A 19 4.36 0.76 -8.65
N GLU A 20 4.31 0.77 -9.97
CA GLU A 20 3.54 -0.22 -10.72
C GLU A 20 4.10 -1.62 -10.49
N GLU A 21 5.42 -1.75 -10.53
CA GLU A 21 6.06 -3.05 -10.30
C GLU A 21 5.81 -3.55 -8.88
N ILE A 22 5.96 -2.68 -7.89
CA ILE A 22 5.71 -3.02 -6.50
C ILE A 22 4.25 -3.44 -6.33
N PHE A 23 3.34 -2.66 -6.89
CA PHE A 23 1.92 -2.96 -6.79
C PHE A 23 1.59 -4.32 -7.39
N GLU A 24 2.09 -4.59 -8.60
CA GLU A 24 1.80 -5.86 -9.26
C GLU A 24 2.26 -7.05 -8.45
N LYS A 25 3.45 -6.97 -7.89
CA LYS A 25 4.01 -8.08 -7.11
C LYS A 25 3.28 -8.27 -5.80
N LEU A 26 2.98 -7.19 -5.11
CA LEU A 26 2.25 -7.28 -3.86
C LEU A 26 0.81 -7.72 -4.08
N PHE A 27 0.19 -7.22 -5.14
CA PHE A 27 -1.17 -7.60 -5.47
C PHE A 27 -1.25 -9.09 -5.79
N ASP A 28 -0.33 -9.58 -6.61
CA ASP A 28 -0.31 -11.00 -6.96
C ASP A 28 -0.14 -11.87 -5.73
N THR A 29 0.76 -11.47 -4.84
CA THR A 29 0.98 -12.20 -3.59
C THR A 29 -0.28 -12.19 -2.74
N ALA A 30 -0.94 -11.03 -2.65
CA ALA A 30 -2.17 -10.91 -1.88
C ALA A 30 -3.25 -11.84 -2.44
N MET A 31 -3.39 -11.89 -3.76
CA MET A 31 -4.40 -12.74 -4.39
C MET A 31 -4.14 -14.21 -4.12
N ARG A 32 -2.88 -14.61 -4.13
CA ARG A 32 -2.51 -16.00 -3.82
C ARG A 32 -2.88 -16.36 -2.39
N PHE A 33 -2.61 -15.45 -1.46
CA PHE A 33 -2.98 -15.70 -0.07
C PHE A 33 -4.49 -15.75 0.09
N CYS A 34 -5.23 -14.96 -0.67
CA CYS A 34 -6.68 -14.96 -0.58
C CYS A 34 -7.31 -16.27 -1.06
N GLU A 35 -6.56 -17.09 -1.78
CA GLU A 35 -7.03 -18.42 -2.15
C GLU A 35 -7.01 -19.38 -0.98
N LYS A 36 -6.17 -19.11 0.02
CA LYS A 36 -6.01 -19.98 1.19
C LYS A 36 -6.56 -19.39 2.47
N TYR A 37 -6.55 -18.07 2.59
CA TYR A 37 -6.89 -17.40 3.82
C TYR A 37 -7.97 -16.35 3.56
N PRO A 38 -8.77 -16.03 4.58
CA PRO A 38 -9.79 -14.98 4.41
C PRO A 38 -9.14 -13.66 4.00
N SER A 39 -9.80 -12.96 3.10
CA SER A 39 -9.29 -11.68 2.59
C SER A 39 -9.07 -10.67 3.70
N GLN A 40 -9.93 -10.66 4.69
CA GLN A 40 -9.79 -9.74 5.82
C GLN A 40 -8.51 -10.00 6.60
N MET A 41 -8.14 -11.26 6.75
CA MET A 41 -6.90 -11.63 7.43
C MET A 41 -5.68 -11.18 6.63
N VAL A 42 -5.73 -11.36 5.32
CA VAL A 42 -4.65 -10.93 4.43
C VAL A 42 -4.53 -9.42 4.48
N ALA A 43 -5.64 -8.71 4.37
CA ALA A 43 -5.64 -7.25 4.40
C ALA A 43 -5.10 -6.71 5.72
N GLY A 44 -5.52 -7.32 6.84
CA GLY A 44 -5.03 -6.89 8.14
C GLY A 44 -3.53 -7.08 8.30
N THR A 45 -3.02 -8.17 7.76
CA THR A 45 -1.58 -8.44 7.81
C THR A 45 -0.81 -7.42 6.99
N TYR A 46 -1.28 -7.11 5.77
CA TYR A 46 -0.65 -6.07 4.96
C TYR A 46 -0.67 -4.73 5.66
N MET A 47 -1.80 -4.39 6.28
CA MET A 47 -1.92 -3.12 6.99
C MET A 47 -0.93 -3.06 8.15
N ALA A 48 -0.78 -4.15 8.90
CA ALA A 48 0.15 -4.19 10.01
C ALA A 48 1.58 -3.97 9.55
N ILE A 49 1.94 -4.61 8.43
CA ILE A 49 3.28 -4.43 7.86
C ILE A 49 3.47 -2.98 7.41
N ALA A 50 2.48 -2.44 6.71
CA ALA A 50 2.57 -1.08 6.21
C ALA A 50 2.69 -0.06 7.34
N CYS A 51 1.91 -0.23 8.40
CA CYS A 51 1.97 0.68 9.54
C CYS A 51 3.35 0.64 10.21
N ARG A 52 3.92 -0.55 10.32
CA ARG A 52 5.26 -0.69 10.88
C ARG A 52 6.30 0.03 10.04
N MET A 53 6.20 -0.13 8.72
CA MET A 53 7.12 0.53 7.81
C MET A 53 7.01 2.05 7.94
N TYR A 54 5.80 2.58 7.97
CA TYR A 54 5.60 4.01 8.14
C TYR A 54 6.16 4.51 9.46
N LYS A 55 5.93 3.77 10.54
CA LYS A 55 6.46 4.17 11.84
C LYS A 55 7.98 4.17 11.87
N THR A 56 8.59 3.33 11.07
CA THR A 56 10.04 3.24 11.00
C THR A 56 10.65 4.45 10.28
N VAL A 57 9.97 4.95 9.24
CA VAL A 57 10.55 5.98 8.37
C VAL A 57 9.98 7.38 8.57
N LEU A 58 8.85 7.51 9.27
CA LEU A 58 8.20 8.81 9.46
C LEU A 58 8.33 9.28 10.90
N ALA A 59 8.48 10.60 11.07
CA ALA A 59 8.36 11.21 12.39
C ALA A 59 6.95 11.00 12.92
N PRO A 60 6.73 11.04 14.26
CA PRO A 60 5.41 10.76 14.82
C PRO A 60 4.29 11.61 14.25
N GLU A 61 4.53 12.89 14.02
CA GLU A 61 3.52 13.78 13.46
C GLU A 61 3.18 13.39 12.02
N ALA A 62 4.21 13.06 11.24
CA ALA A 62 4.02 12.66 9.86
C ALA A 62 3.28 11.33 9.78
N TYR A 63 3.57 10.42 10.70
CA TYR A 63 2.86 9.14 10.76
C TYR A 63 1.37 9.36 11.04
N THR A 64 1.07 10.21 12.02
CA THR A 64 -0.32 10.51 12.36
C THR A 64 -1.07 11.10 11.17
N GLU A 65 -0.43 12.05 10.47
CA GLU A 65 -1.03 12.65 9.28
C GLU A 65 -1.25 11.64 8.18
N MET A 66 -0.29 10.73 7.98
CA MET A 66 -0.42 9.71 6.94
C MET A 66 -1.57 8.76 7.26
N MET A 67 -1.69 8.33 8.51
CA MET A 67 -2.78 7.44 8.91
C MET A 67 -4.13 8.11 8.73
N LYS A 68 -4.21 9.40 9.05
CA LYS A 68 -5.44 10.14 8.85
C LYS A 68 -5.79 10.23 7.38
N THR A 69 -4.81 10.55 6.53
CA THR A 69 -5.03 10.64 5.10
C THR A 69 -5.51 9.31 4.54
N ILE A 70 -4.89 8.22 4.94
CA ILE A 70 -5.27 6.89 4.48
C ILE A 70 -6.69 6.55 4.91
N SER A 71 -7.03 6.84 6.18
CA SER A 71 -8.35 6.49 6.69
C SER A 71 -9.46 7.29 6.04
N GLU A 72 -9.13 8.48 5.51
CA GLU A 72 -10.11 9.33 4.85
C GLU A 72 -10.12 9.14 3.34
N SER A 73 -9.25 8.28 2.82
CA SER A 73 -9.18 8.02 1.38
C SER A 73 -10.41 7.25 0.91
N ASP A 74 -10.89 7.64 -0.25
CA ASP A 74 -12.00 6.94 -0.91
C ASP A 74 -11.41 5.87 -1.81
N VAL A 75 -11.67 4.62 -1.48
CA VAL A 75 -11.06 3.49 -2.18
C VAL A 75 -12.17 2.63 -2.78
N THR A 76 -12.02 2.35 -4.07
CA THR A 76 -12.96 1.47 -4.78
C THR A 76 -12.59 0.02 -4.51
N PRO A 77 -13.54 -0.79 -4.02
CA PRO A 77 -13.24 -2.21 -3.77
C PRO A 77 -12.94 -2.96 -5.06
N TYR A 78 -12.14 -4.00 -4.94
CA TYR A 78 -11.95 -4.91 -6.05
C TYR A 78 -13.22 -5.71 -6.30
N LYS A 79 -13.44 -6.05 -7.54
CA LYS A 79 -14.55 -6.92 -7.93
C LYS A 79 -13.99 -8.28 -8.30
N GLY A 80 -14.68 -9.32 -7.86
CA GLY A 80 -14.28 -10.65 -8.23
C GLY A 80 -14.62 -11.67 -7.16
N PRO A 81 -14.67 -12.94 -7.53
CA PRO A 81 -15.07 -14.00 -6.60
C PRO A 81 -13.97 -14.38 -5.61
N ARG A 82 -12.76 -13.89 -5.80
CA ARG A 82 -11.64 -14.25 -4.92
C ARG A 82 -11.67 -13.55 -3.58
N LEU A 83 -12.34 -12.41 -3.50
CA LEU A 83 -12.31 -11.57 -2.31
C LEU A 83 -13.61 -11.72 -1.55
N HIS A 84 -13.49 -12.17 -0.33
CA HIS A 84 -14.65 -12.42 0.52
C HIS A 84 -14.57 -11.60 1.79
#